data_a82d3c44df7a69985911ef42da7ed3ff
#
_entry.id   a82d3c44df7a69985911ef42da7ed3ff
#
_cell.length_a   1.000
_cell.length_b   1.000
_cell.length_c   1.000
_cell.angle_alpha   90.00
_cell.angle_beta   90.00
_cell.angle_gamma   90.00
#
_symmetry.space_group_name_H-M   'P 1'
#
loop_
_entity.id
_entity.type
_entity.pdbx_description
1 polymer ?
#
loop_
_entity_poly.entity_id
_entity_poly.type
_entity_poly.pdbx_seq_one_letter_code
_entity_poly.pdbx_strand_id
1 'polypeptide(L)'
;YYNFPILLSLTIKRKFITSNKIKYIDGIRLHRAITAGIQNVISRQDYLNKINVFPVPDGDTGTNMAFTLTSILDGTINHVHSRVDNMLEKVADSAIDGARGNSGAILAQFFQGFCDGSHEIEKHTPNSFSKAIKVGAEYAREALAEPIEGTILTVLTDFSNKLSDSIQNGTNDFVNLLEDGINRAEESLQNTPNLLPILKKSGVVDSGAQGFVDLLNGIFTFIKSGSIKDL
;
A
#
# COMPACT_ATOMS: atom_id res chain seq x y z
N TYR A 1 61.66 17.91 -23.66
CA TYR A 1 61.11 16.55 -23.89
C TYR A 1 60.37 16.13 -22.66
N TYR A 2 59.06 16.32 -22.59
CA TYR A 2 58.19 15.65 -21.62
C TYR A 2 56.92 15.20 -22.32
N ASN A 3 56.80 13.88 -22.43
CA ASN A 3 55.60 13.18 -22.88
C ASN A 3 54.50 13.28 -21.83
N PHE A 4 53.33 13.74 -22.22
CA PHE A 4 52.08 13.61 -21.47
C PHE A 4 51.46 12.23 -21.79
N PRO A 5 51.06 11.43 -20.81
CA PRO A 5 50.27 10.26 -21.08
C PRO A 5 48.78 10.60 -21.16
N ILE A 6 48.18 10.03 -22.15
CA ILE A 6 46.79 10.03 -22.57
C ILE A 6 45.84 9.71 -21.39
N LEU A 7 44.92 10.64 -21.10
CA LEU A 7 43.76 10.37 -20.23
C LEU A 7 42.89 9.30 -20.88
N LEU A 8 42.91 8.11 -20.30
CA LEU A 8 41.91 7.06 -20.60
C LEU A 8 40.56 7.51 -20.04
N SER A 9 39.66 7.88 -20.94
CA SER A 9 38.23 8.08 -20.67
C SER A 9 37.62 6.77 -20.18
N LEU A 10 37.47 6.64 -18.88
CA LEU A 10 36.62 5.58 -18.26
C LEU A 10 35.18 5.93 -18.51
N THR A 11 34.67 5.51 -19.65
CA THR A 11 33.24 5.45 -19.92
C THR A 11 32.65 4.34 -19.03
N ILE A 12 32.18 4.73 -17.85
CA ILE A 12 31.38 3.85 -17.01
C ILE A 12 30.10 3.55 -17.80
N LYS A 13 30.07 2.39 -18.45
CA LYS A 13 28.85 1.79 -18.96
C LYS A 13 27.92 1.59 -17.77
N ARG A 14 26.98 2.53 -17.56
CA ARG A 14 25.81 2.26 -16.73
C ARG A 14 25.16 1.00 -17.30
N LYS A 15 25.36 -0.10 -16.59
CA LYS A 15 24.64 -1.34 -16.82
C LYS A 15 23.15 -0.96 -16.59
N PHE A 16 22.42 -0.80 -17.69
CA PHE A 16 20.95 -0.74 -17.62
C PHE A 16 20.53 -2.06 -17.00
N ILE A 17 20.19 -2.01 -15.72
CA ILE A 17 19.44 -3.08 -15.09
C ILE A 17 18.11 -3.04 -15.84
N THR A 18 17.91 -4.00 -16.74
CA THR A 18 16.60 -4.22 -17.36
C THR A 18 15.64 -4.50 -16.21
N SER A 19 14.87 -3.50 -15.84
CA SER A 19 13.78 -3.66 -14.90
C SER A 19 12.89 -4.77 -15.46
N ASN A 20 12.88 -5.93 -14.83
CA ASN A 20 11.98 -7.01 -15.19
C ASN A 20 10.55 -6.51 -15.02
N LYS A 21 9.88 -6.22 -16.14
CA LYS A 21 8.48 -5.78 -16.13
C LYS A 21 7.61 -6.90 -15.54
N ILE A 22 6.94 -6.59 -14.44
CA ILE A 22 5.98 -7.50 -13.81
C ILE A 22 4.60 -7.23 -14.40
N LYS A 23 4.13 -8.12 -15.25
CA LYS A 23 2.86 -7.95 -15.99
C LYS A 23 1.66 -8.57 -15.29
N TYR A 24 1.87 -9.46 -14.34
CA TYR A 24 0.81 -10.09 -13.56
C TYR A 24 1.30 -10.46 -12.16
N ILE A 25 0.35 -10.50 -11.24
CA ILE A 25 0.54 -10.94 -9.85
C ILE A 25 -0.49 -12.04 -9.58
N ASP A 26 -0.03 -13.21 -9.16
CA ASP A 26 -0.85 -14.31 -8.65
C ASP A 26 -1.09 -14.19 -7.14
N GLY A 27 -1.92 -15.07 -6.58
CA GLY A 27 -2.26 -15.05 -5.16
C GLY A 27 -1.06 -15.26 -4.25
N ILE A 28 -0.07 -16.07 -4.63
CA ILE A 28 1.13 -16.31 -3.83
C ILE A 28 1.99 -15.03 -3.75
N ARG A 29 2.21 -14.36 -4.88
CA ARG A 29 2.94 -13.09 -4.91
C ARG A 29 2.21 -11.99 -4.16
N LEU A 30 0.88 -11.94 -4.32
CA LEU A 30 0.04 -10.97 -3.62
C LEU A 30 0.14 -11.17 -2.11
N HIS A 31 0.01 -12.41 -1.62
CA HIS A 31 0.16 -12.73 -0.20
C HIS A 31 1.52 -12.27 0.36
N ARG A 32 2.61 -12.59 -0.33
CA ARG A 32 3.96 -12.18 0.09
C ARG A 32 4.13 -10.66 0.10
N ALA A 33 3.59 -9.97 -0.90
CA ALA A 33 3.63 -8.52 -0.96
C ALA A 33 2.83 -7.89 0.20
N ILE A 34 1.61 -8.39 0.48
CA ILE A 34 0.80 -7.95 1.60
C ILE A 34 1.53 -8.22 2.92
N THR A 35 2.12 -9.41 3.10
CA THR A 35 2.92 -9.76 4.29
C THR A 35 4.05 -8.75 4.52
N ALA A 36 4.81 -8.39 3.48
CA ALA A 36 5.89 -7.40 3.60
C ALA A 36 5.35 -6.00 3.97
N GLY A 37 4.22 -5.61 3.40
CA GLY A 37 3.53 -4.37 3.77
C GLY A 37 3.10 -4.35 5.24
N ILE A 38 2.50 -5.44 5.70
CA ILE A 38 2.04 -5.58 7.10
C ILE A 38 3.22 -5.49 8.07
N GLN A 39 4.32 -6.18 7.79
CA GLN A 39 5.53 -6.10 8.62
C GLN A 39 6.07 -4.68 8.73
N ASN A 40 6.02 -3.91 7.63
CA ASN A 40 6.43 -2.52 7.65
C ASN A 40 5.55 -1.67 8.58
N VAL A 41 4.23 -1.83 8.54
CA VAL A 41 3.31 -1.12 9.46
C VAL A 41 3.56 -1.50 10.91
N ILE A 42 3.70 -2.80 11.20
CA ILE A 42 3.97 -3.28 12.56
C ILE A 42 5.27 -2.67 13.11
N SER A 43 6.33 -2.61 12.30
CA SER A 43 7.62 -2.01 12.71
C SER A 43 7.51 -0.51 13.05
N ARG A 44 6.46 0.16 12.59
CA ARG A 44 6.23 1.59 12.79
C ARG A 44 5.07 1.91 13.76
N GLN A 45 4.52 0.89 14.41
CA GLN A 45 3.36 1.01 15.30
C GLN A 45 3.50 2.16 16.32
N ASP A 46 4.63 2.24 17.02
CA ASP A 46 4.88 3.26 18.04
C ASP A 46 4.90 4.68 17.45
N TYR A 47 5.45 4.83 16.25
CA TYR A 47 5.45 6.10 15.55
C TYR A 47 4.02 6.51 15.16
N LEU A 48 3.22 5.58 14.64
CA LEU A 48 1.82 5.82 14.28
C LEU A 48 0.99 6.23 15.51
N ASN A 49 1.20 5.56 16.65
CA ASN A 49 0.56 5.93 17.91
C ASN A 49 0.95 7.35 18.36
N LYS A 50 2.23 7.71 18.22
CA LYS A 50 2.75 9.03 18.61
C LYS A 50 2.14 10.19 17.82
N ILE A 51 1.84 10.00 16.53
CA ILE A 51 1.28 11.04 15.67
C ILE A 51 -0.25 11.02 15.62
N ASN A 52 -0.89 10.13 16.36
CA ASN A 52 -2.34 10.02 16.42
C ASN A 52 -2.94 11.17 17.25
N VAL A 53 -3.56 12.13 16.58
CA VAL A 53 -4.23 13.28 17.19
C VAL A 53 -5.68 13.44 16.74
N PHE A 54 -6.14 12.62 15.78
CA PHE A 54 -7.48 12.68 15.22
C PHE A 54 -8.05 11.27 14.99
N PRO A 55 -9.37 11.04 15.22
CA PRO A 55 -10.37 11.97 15.75
C PRO A 55 -10.19 12.26 17.26
N VAL A 56 -9.53 11.36 17.99
CA VAL A 56 -9.21 11.49 19.41
C VAL A 56 -7.72 11.21 19.59
N PRO A 57 -6.99 12.00 20.40
CA PRO A 57 -5.56 11.79 20.65
C PRO A 57 -5.32 10.70 21.73
N ASP A 58 -5.83 9.50 21.50
CA ASP A 58 -5.71 8.33 22.40
C ASP A 58 -4.46 7.47 22.15
N GLY A 59 -3.73 7.76 21.05
CA GLY A 59 -2.45 7.13 20.75
C GLY A 59 -2.57 5.65 20.38
N ASP A 60 -3.67 5.22 19.80
CA ASP A 60 -3.96 3.81 19.55
C ASP A 60 -4.06 3.41 18.06
N THR A 61 -4.00 4.38 17.12
CA THR A 61 -4.13 4.11 15.68
C THR A 61 -3.14 3.06 15.19
N GLY A 62 -1.86 3.18 15.56
CA GLY A 62 -0.85 2.19 15.18
C GLY A 62 -1.14 0.81 15.77
N THR A 63 -1.60 0.75 17.01
CA THR A 63 -1.98 -0.50 17.69
C THR A 63 -3.18 -1.16 17.01
N ASN A 64 -4.21 -0.37 16.66
CA ASN A 64 -5.41 -0.86 15.99
C ASN A 64 -5.10 -1.38 14.57
N MET A 65 -4.28 -0.65 13.81
CA MET A 65 -3.84 -1.10 12.49
C MET A 65 -2.98 -2.36 12.59
N ALA A 66 -2.00 -2.39 13.49
CA ALA A 66 -1.14 -3.56 13.69
C ALA A 66 -1.94 -4.80 14.10
N PHE A 67 -2.94 -4.65 14.98
CA PHE A 67 -3.81 -5.75 15.40
C PHE A 67 -4.61 -6.31 14.21
N THR A 68 -5.29 -5.44 13.46
CA THR A 68 -6.08 -5.82 12.28
C THR A 68 -5.20 -6.51 11.22
N LEU A 69 -4.03 -5.96 10.95
CA LEU A 69 -3.10 -6.50 9.96
C LEU A 69 -2.43 -7.81 10.42
N THR A 70 -2.16 -7.98 11.73
CA THR A 70 -1.65 -9.25 12.28
C THR A 70 -2.68 -10.37 12.11
N SER A 71 -3.97 -10.07 12.27
CA SER A 71 -5.02 -11.07 12.02
C SER A 71 -5.00 -11.60 10.59
N ILE A 72 -4.64 -10.76 9.60
CA ILE A 72 -4.42 -11.22 8.23
C ILE A 72 -3.26 -12.22 8.14
N LEU A 73 -2.12 -11.94 8.81
CA LEU A 73 -0.98 -12.87 8.83
C LEU A 73 -1.36 -14.21 9.43
N ASP A 74 -2.01 -14.19 10.59
CA ASP A 74 -2.41 -15.39 11.32
C ASP A 74 -3.43 -16.23 10.53
N GLY A 75 -4.41 -15.58 9.91
CA GLY A 75 -5.45 -16.25 9.13
C GLY A 75 -4.97 -16.79 7.77
N THR A 76 -3.87 -16.27 7.24
CA THR A 76 -3.36 -16.65 5.91
C THR A 76 -2.12 -17.54 5.95
N ILE A 77 -1.43 -17.69 7.09
CA ILE A 77 -0.15 -18.42 7.20
C ILE A 77 -0.22 -19.86 6.68
N ASN A 78 -1.34 -20.55 6.88
CA ASN A 78 -1.57 -21.93 6.45
C ASN A 78 -2.53 -22.02 5.26
N HIS A 79 -2.95 -20.89 4.68
CA HIS A 79 -4.00 -20.81 3.66
C HIS A 79 -3.57 -19.96 2.46
N VAL A 80 -2.36 -20.23 1.95
CA VAL A 80 -1.83 -19.53 0.76
C VAL A 80 -2.40 -20.16 -0.51
N HIS A 81 -3.06 -19.35 -1.33
CA HIS A 81 -3.66 -19.77 -2.59
C HIS A 81 -2.94 -19.16 -3.80
N SER A 82 -2.83 -19.94 -4.89
CA SER A 82 -2.24 -19.43 -6.14
C SER A 82 -3.18 -18.49 -6.91
N ARG A 83 -4.50 -18.68 -6.76
CA ARG A 83 -5.51 -17.79 -7.33
C ARG A 83 -5.68 -16.54 -6.46
N VAL A 84 -5.79 -15.39 -7.11
CA VAL A 84 -5.96 -14.09 -6.43
C VAL A 84 -7.28 -14.03 -5.66
N ASP A 85 -8.39 -14.43 -6.28
CA ASP A 85 -9.71 -14.40 -5.65
C ASP A 85 -9.75 -15.19 -4.34
N ASN A 86 -9.30 -16.43 -4.33
CA ASN A 86 -9.26 -17.27 -3.13
C ASN A 86 -8.30 -16.72 -2.06
N MET A 87 -7.20 -16.10 -2.49
CA MET A 87 -6.24 -15.50 -1.56
C MET A 87 -6.82 -14.26 -0.88
N LEU A 88 -7.49 -13.41 -1.66
CA LEU A 88 -8.13 -12.19 -1.13
C LEU A 88 -9.33 -12.49 -0.25
N GLU A 89 -10.08 -13.56 -0.51
CA GLU A 89 -11.14 -14.04 0.40
C GLU A 89 -10.57 -14.28 1.80
N LYS A 90 -9.44 -14.99 1.92
CA LYS A 90 -8.82 -15.24 3.23
C LYS A 90 -8.25 -13.96 3.87
N VAL A 91 -7.70 -13.05 3.06
CA VAL A 91 -7.23 -11.75 3.54
C VAL A 91 -8.39 -10.92 4.08
N ALA A 92 -9.51 -10.83 3.34
CA ALA A 92 -10.68 -10.04 3.73
C ALA A 92 -11.35 -10.59 4.98
N ASP A 93 -11.62 -11.91 5.02
CA ASP A 93 -12.19 -12.59 6.19
C ASP A 93 -11.37 -12.28 7.45
N SER A 94 -10.05 -12.48 7.36
CA SER A 94 -9.15 -12.26 8.50
C SER A 94 -9.06 -10.80 8.91
N ALA A 95 -9.13 -9.86 7.95
CA ALA A 95 -9.14 -8.43 8.23
C ALA A 95 -10.42 -8.01 8.96
N ILE A 96 -11.57 -8.56 8.57
CA ILE A 96 -12.86 -8.29 9.21
C ILE A 96 -12.87 -8.85 10.64
N ASP A 97 -12.43 -10.10 10.82
CA ASP A 97 -12.38 -10.75 12.14
C ASP A 97 -11.45 -9.99 13.12
N GLY A 98 -10.38 -9.38 12.60
CA GLY A 98 -9.41 -8.62 13.38
C GLY A 98 -9.63 -7.11 13.39
N ALA A 99 -10.72 -6.60 12.82
CA ALA A 99 -10.94 -5.15 12.70
C ALA A 99 -11.01 -4.46 14.07
N ARG A 100 -10.18 -3.43 14.28
CA ARG A 100 -10.13 -2.66 15.52
C ARG A 100 -10.11 -1.16 15.27
N GLY A 101 -10.94 -0.42 16.01
CA GLY A 101 -11.06 1.02 15.88
C GLY A 101 -11.43 1.46 14.46
N ASN A 102 -11.47 2.76 14.23
CA ASN A 102 -11.82 3.31 12.91
C ASN A 102 -10.80 2.91 11.84
N SER A 103 -9.51 2.96 12.17
CA SER A 103 -8.44 2.63 11.21
C SER A 103 -8.45 1.17 10.79
N GLY A 104 -8.73 0.25 11.74
CA GLY A 104 -8.89 -1.17 11.43
C GLY A 104 -10.15 -1.45 10.62
N ALA A 105 -11.27 -0.84 10.94
CA ALA A 105 -12.53 -0.97 10.19
C ALA A 105 -12.38 -0.49 8.74
N ILE A 106 -11.71 0.66 8.52
CA ILE A 106 -11.43 1.19 7.18
C ILE A 106 -10.55 0.20 6.39
N LEU A 107 -9.49 -0.33 7.00
CA LEU A 107 -8.61 -1.31 6.33
C LEU A 107 -9.36 -2.62 6.02
N ALA A 108 -10.19 -3.12 6.94
CA ALA A 108 -10.98 -4.33 6.71
C ALA A 108 -11.95 -4.14 5.54
N GLN A 109 -12.64 -3.01 5.47
CA GLN A 109 -13.53 -2.69 4.35
C GLN A 109 -12.75 -2.47 3.05
N PHE A 110 -11.56 -1.87 3.10
CA PHE A 110 -10.69 -1.79 1.94
C PHE A 110 -10.33 -3.18 1.40
N PHE A 111 -9.93 -4.11 2.26
CA PHE A 111 -9.60 -5.48 1.82
C PHE A 111 -10.85 -6.25 1.34
N GLN A 112 -12.02 -6.02 1.95
CA GLN A 112 -13.26 -6.60 1.47
C GLN A 112 -13.60 -6.10 0.06
N GLY A 113 -13.57 -4.79 -0.18
CA GLY A 113 -13.84 -4.24 -1.51
C GLY A 113 -12.77 -4.65 -2.54
N PHE A 114 -11.50 -4.81 -2.13
CA PHE A 114 -10.45 -5.35 -2.99
C PHE A 114 -10.73 -6.82 -3.36
N CYS A 115 -11.22 -7.62 -2.42
CA CYS A 115 -11.67 -8.99 -2.66
C CYS A 115 -12.84 -9.02 -3.66
N ASP A 116 -13.89 -8.25 -3.43
CA ASP A 116 -15.08 -8.21 -4.28
C ASP A 116 -14.73 -7.74 -5.70
N GLY A 117 -13.87 -6.72 -5.82
CA GLY A 117 -13.34 -6.25 -7.10
C GLY A 117 -12.43 -7.26 -7.81
N SER A 118 -12.04 -8.33 -7.14
CA SER A 118 -11.18 -9.41 -7.66
C SER A 118 -11.93 -10.74 -7.88
N HIS A 119 -13.25 -10.71 -7.84
CA HIS A 119 -14.08 -11.91 -8.06
C HIS A 119 -13.75 -12.58 -9.40
N GLU A 120 -13.58 -13.91 -9.38
CA GLU A 120 -13.19 -14.75 -10.52
C GLU A 120 -11.81 -14.40 -11.17
N ILE A 121 -10.98 -13.60 -10.51
CA ILE A 121 -9.64 -13.26 -11.01
C ILE A 121 -8.61 -14.27 -10.50
N GLU A 122 -8.04 -15.02 -11.43
CA GLU A 122 -6.94 -15.94 -11.11
C GLU A 122 -5.61 -15.21 -10.87
N LYS A 123 -5.31 -14.20 -11.71
CA LYS A 123 -4.11 -13.36 -11.66
C LYS A 123 -4.46 -11.94 -12.01
N HIS A 124 -4.00 -10.99 -11.22
CA HIS A 124 -4.13 -9.59 -11.59
C HIS A 124 -3.16 -9.20 -12.69
N THR A 125 -3.69 -8.49 -13.69
CA THR A 125 -2.95 -7.57 -14.54
C THR A 125 -2.93 -6.18 -13.89
N PRO A 126 -2.05 -5.25 -14.29
CA PRO A 126 -2.10 -3.86 -13.80
C PRO A 126 -3.50 -3.22 -13.92
N ASN A 127 -4.21 -3.47 -15.02
CA ASN A 127 -5.55 -2.94 -15.24
C ASN A 127 -6.60 -3.55 -14.28
N SER A 128 -6.65 -4.87 -14.15
CA SER A 128 -7.62 -5.51 -13.23
C SER A 128 -7.31 -5.18 -11.76
N PHE A 129 -6.04 -5.04 -11.41
CA PHE A 129 -5.61 -4.60 -10.08
C PHE A 129 -6.09 -3.18 -9.77
N SER A 130 -5.87 -2.22 -10.69
CA SER A 130 -6.34 -0.84 -10.52
C SER A 130 -7.86 -0.76 -10.30
N LYS A 131 -8.64 -1.56 -11.05
CA LYS A 131 -10.09 -1.63 -10.89
C LYS A 131 -10.50 -2.18 -9.52
N ALA A 132 -9.85 -3.25 -9.07
CA ALA A 132 -10.15 -3.87 -7.78
C ALA A 132 -9.75 -2.96 -6.60
N ILE A 133 -8.61 -2.26 -6.69
CA ILE A 133 -8.20 -1.26 -5.69
C ILE A 133 -9.22 -0.10 -5.61
N LYS A 134 -9.82 0.28 -6.74
CA LYS A 134 -10.87 1.31 -6.74
C LYS A 134 -12.09 0.87 -5.93
N VAL A 135 -12.55 -0.36 -6.11
CA VAL A 135 -13.65 -0.93 -5.29
C VAL A 135 -13.26 -0.95 -3.80
N GLY A 136 -12.01 -1.33 -3.49
CA GLY A 136 -11.49 -1.26 -2.12
C GLY A 136 -11.55 0.14 -1.51
N ALA A 137 -11.16 1.17 -2.27
CA ALA A 137 -11.21 2.55 -1.80
C ALA A 137 -12.66 3.05 -1.59
N GLU A 138 -13.61 2.62 -2.43
CA GLU A 138 -15.03 2.90 -2.29
C GLU A 138 -15.59 2.27 -1.01
N TYR A 139 -15.35 0.99 -0.74
CA TYR A 139 -15.77 0.29 0.48
C TYR A 139 -15.17 0.91 1.74
N ALA A 140 -13.88 1.27 1.70
CA ALA A 140 -13.22 1.96 2.80
C ALA A 140 -13.93 3.29 3.15
N ARG A 141 -14.40 4.01 2.14
CA ARG A 141 -15.11 5.29 2.33
C ARG A 141 -16.49 5.06 2.95
N GLU A 142 -17.17 3.98 2.59
CA GLU A 142 -18.48 3.59 3.12
C GLU A 142 -18.40 2.99 4.54
N ALA A 143 -17.20 2.66 5.03
CA ALA A 143 -17.00 2.15 6.39
C ALA A 143 -17.41 3.14 7.50
N LEU A 144 -17.46 4.42 7.19
CA LEU A 144 -17.80 5.48 8.14
C LEU A 144 -19.05 6.21 7.70
N ALA A 145 -19.96 6.48 8.65
CA ALA A 145 -21.17 7.24 8.40
C ALA A 145 -20.87 8.68 7.91
N GLU A 146 -19.78 9.26 8.38
CA GLU A 146 -19.33 10.61 8.01
C GLU A 146 -17.85 10.54 7.59
N PRO A 147 -17.55 10.32 6.30
CA PRO A 147 -16.18 10.34 5.80
C PRO A 147 -15.56 11.73 5.90
N ILE A 148 -14.36 11.83 6.47
CA ILE A 148 -13.68 13.11 6.68
C ILE A 148 -12.46 13.20 5.79
N GLU A 149 -12.34 14.32 5.04
CA GLU A 149 -11.18 14.60 4.20
C GLU A 149 -9.95 14.99 5.04
N GLY A 150 -8.76 14.69 4.50
CA GLY A 150 -7.50 14.88 5.22
C GLY A 150 -7.14 13.69 6.12
N THR A 151 -7.76 12.53 5.89
CA THR A 151 -7.53 11.27 6.61
C THR A 151 -7.07 10.16 5.64
N ILE A 152 -6.91 8.95 6.16
CA ILE A 152 -6.62 7.74 5.37
C ILE A 152 -7.57 7.61 4.16
N LEU A 153 -8.83 8.05 4.26
CA LEU A 153 -9.81 7.96 3.18
C LEU A 153 -9.42 8.80 1.97
N THR A 154 -8.89 10.01 2.20
CA THR A 154 -8.39 10.88 1.13
C THR A 154 -7.20 10.23 0.42
N VAL A 155 -6.26 9.68 1.19
CA VAL A 155 -5.04 9.05 0.63
C VAL A 155 -5.37 7.76 -0.15
N LEU A 156 -6.29 6.93 0.35
CA LEU A 156 -6.81 5.75 -0.37
C LEU A 156 -7.44 6.15 -1.71
N THR A 157 -8.29 7.18 -1.69
CA THR A 157 -8.96 7.69 -2.90
C THR A 157 -7.95 8.22 -3.93
N ASP A 158 -7.01 9.04 -3.48
CA ASP A 158 -5.97 9.62 -4.33
C ASP A 158 -5.05 8.53 -4.95
N PHE A 159 -4.67 7.53 -4.15
CA PHE A 159 -3.92 6.38 -4.60
C PHE A 159 -4.68 5.62 -5.71
N SER A 160 -5.95 5.27 -5.47
CA SER A 160 -6.76 4.50 -6.41
C SER A 160 -7.01 5.26 -7.73
N ASN A 161 -7.26 6.56 -7.64
CA ASN A 161 -7.44 7.42 -8.82
C ASN A 161 -6.15 7.48 -9.64
N LYS A 162 -4.98 7.64 -8.98
CA LYS A 162 -3.70 7.66 -9.68
C LYS A 162 -3.39 6.36 -10.41
N LEU A 163 -3.71 5.20 -9.81
CA LEU A 163 -3.58 3.93 -10.52
C LEU A 163 -4.44 3.91 -11.79
N SER A 164 -5.68 4.39 -11.70
CA SER A 164 -6.61 4.46 -12.85
C SER A 164 -6.08 5.37 -13.94
N ASP A 165 -5.56 6.55 -13.59
CA ASP A 165 -4.96 7.50 -14.53
C ASP A 165 -3.71 6.92 -15.20
N SER A 166 -2.84 6.24 -14.43
CA SER A 166 -1.64 5.61 -14.97
C SER A 166 -1.97 4.50 -15.97
N ILE A 167 -3.02 3.70 -15.72
CA ILE A 167 -3.53 2.71 -16.69
C ILE A 167 -4.05 3.39 -17.96
N GLN A 168 -4.83 4.46 -17.84
CA GLN A 168 -5.34 5.21 -19.00
C GLN A 168 -4.20 5.80 -19.82
N ASN A 169 -3.10 6.20 -19.19
CA ASN A 169 -1.88 6.71 -19.82
C ASN A 169 -0.95 5.60 -20.36
N GLY A 170 -1.38 4.34 -20.33
CA GLY A 170 -0.67 3.22 -20.95
C GLY A 170 0.31 2.46 -20.07
N THR A 171 0.34 2.72 -18.76
CA THR A 171 1.15 1.91 -17.82
C THR A 171 0.65 0.47 -17.81
N ASN A 172 1.57 -0.48 -18.05
CA ASN A 172 1.25 -1.90 -18.21
C ASN A 172 2.18 -2.85 -17.46
N ASP A 173 2.84 -2.35 -16.42
CA ASP A 173 3.64 -3.15 -15.47
C ASP A 173 3.42 -2.66 -14.03
N PHE A 174 3.56 -3.59 -13.08
CA PHE A 174 3.27 -3.32 -11.67
C PHE A 174 4.28 -2.41 -10.98
N VAL A 175 5.55 -2.40 -11.42
CA VAL A 175 6.57 -1.55 -10.78
C VAL A 175 6.24 -0.08 -11.02
N ASN A 176 6.03 0.30 -12.28
CA ASN A 176 5.69 1.68 -12.62
C ASN A 176 4.32 2.07 -12.08
N LEU A 177 3.32 1.16 -12.14
CA LEU A 177 1.98 1.42 -11.62
C LEU A 177 2.01 1.75 -10.13
N LEU A 178 2.69 0.92 -9.34
CA LEU A 178 2.79 1.14 -7.90
C LEU A 178 3.65 2.34 -7.54
N GLU A 179 4.75 2.59 -8.28
CA GLU A 179 5.58 3.78 -8.08
C GLU A 179 4.77 5.07 -8.28
N ASP A 180 3.99 5.16 -9.36
CA ASP A 180 3.09 6.29 -9.62
C ASP A 180 2.05 6.47 -8.50
N GLY A 181 1.40 5.37 -8.10
CA GLY A 181 0.38 5.38 -7.05
C GLY A 181 0.94 5.81 -5.69
N ILE A 182 2.10 5.26 -5.30
CA ILE A 182 2.74 5.55 -4.01
C ILE A 182 3.19 7.00 -3.95
N ASN A 183 3.83 7.52 -5.01
CA ASN A 183 4.20 8.93 -5.08
C ASN A 183 2.98 9.83 -4.85
N ARG A 184 1.84 9.51 -5.45
CA ARG A 184 0.60 10.25 -5.23
C ARG A 184 0.07 10.10 -3.81
N ALA A 185 0.15 8.90 -3.22
CA ALA A 185 -0.27 8.67 -1.83
C ALA A 185 0.60 9.44 -0.84
N GLU A 186 1.92 9.53 -1.08
CA GLU A 186 2.84 10.32 -0.26
C GLU A 186 2.55 11.84 -0.38
N GLU A 187 2.30 12.35 -1.58
CA GLU A 187 1.86 13.75 -1.77
C GLU A 187 0.56 14.05 -1.03
N SER A 188 -0.42 13.15 -1.13
CA SER A 188 -1.71 13.25 -0.45
C SER A 188 -1.54 13.22 1.07
N LEU A 189 -0.70 12.32 1.60
CA LEU A 189 -0.35 12.24 3.01
C LEU A 189 0.22 13.56 3.52
N GLN A 190 1.21 14.13 2.83
CA GLN A 190 1.80 15.42 3.20
C GLN A 190 0.80 16.58 3.15
N ASN A 191 -0.26 16.44 2.37
CA ASN A 191 -1.32 17.44 2.27
C ASN A 191 -2.42 17.30 3.35
N THR A 192 -2.47 16.20 4.12
CA THR A 192 -3.51 15.99 5.15
C THR A 192 -3.60 17.14 6.16
N PRO A 193 -2.49 17.80 6.61
CA PRO A 193 -2.60 18.95 7.53
C PRO A 193 -3.24 20.19 6.92
N ASN A 194 -3.27 20.30 5.59
CA ASN A 194 -3.96 21.43 4.92
C ASN A 194 -5.47 21.19 4.81
N LEU A 195 -5.91 19.94 4.89
CA LEU A 195 -7.32 19.55 4.83
C LEU A 195 -7.95 19.46 6.23
N LEU A 196 -7.16 19.08 7.23
CA LEU A 196 -7.62 18.86 8.60
C LEU A 196 -6.87 19.77 9.60
N PRO A 197 -7.48 20.87 10.08
CA PRO A 197 -6.79 21.89 10.87
C PRO A 197 -6.12 21.39 12.16
N ILE A 198 -6.65 20.32 12.78
CA ILE A 198 -6.06 19.73 13.98
C ILE A 198 -4.67 19.14 13.70
N LEU A 199 -4.47 18.52 12.54
CA LEU A 199 -3.18 17.99 12.12
C LEU A 199 -2.15 19.11 11.94
N LYS A 200 -2.57 20.21 11.30
CA LYS A 200 -1.72 21.39 11.10
C LYS A 200 -1.30 22.01 12.45
N LYS A 201 -2.23 22.14 13.38
CA LYS A 201 -1.96 22.65 14.72
C LYS A 201 -0.99 21.80 15.51
N SER A 202 -1.08 20.48 15.31
CA SER A 202 -0.21 19.49 16.00
C SER A 202 1.11 19.25 15.27
N GLY A 203 1.28 19.78 14.04
CA GLY A 203 2.50 19.59 13.25
C GLY A 203 2.72 18.16 12.79
N VAL A 204 1.65 17.41 12.56
CA VAL A 204 1.69 16.00 12.16
C VAL A 204 0.82 15.74 10.93
N VAL A 205 1.05 14.64 10.26
CA VAL A 205 0.15 14.09 9.23
C VAL A 205 -0.88 13.15 9.87
N ASP A 206 -1.91 12.74 9.10
CA ASP A 206 -2.88 11.75 9.58
C ASP A 206 -2.20 10.39 9.84
N SER A 207 -2.41 9.84 11.04
CA SER A 207 -1.77 8.61 11.49
C SER A 207 -2.24 7.39 10.67
N GLY A 208 -3.55 7.30 10.39
CA GLY A 208 -4.10 6.22 9.56
C GLY A 208 -3.58 6.28 8.13
N ALA A 209 -3.51 7.48 7.53
CA ALA A 209 -2.94 7.70 6.21
C ALA A 209 -1.45 7.33 6.16
N GLN A 210 -0.68 7.70 7.19
CA GLN A 210 0.73 7.30 7.31
C GLN A 210 0.87 5.78 7.34
N GLY A 211 0.04 5.08 8.13
CA GLY A 211 0.06 3.63 8.20
C GLY A 211 -0.29 2.97 6.87
N PHE A 212 -1.22 3.54 6.09
CA PHE A 212 -1.52 3.05 4.75
C PHE A 212 -0.35 3.27 3.78
N VAL A 213 0.31 4.42 3.81
CA VAL A 213 1.53 4.67 3.01
C VAL A 213 2.66 3.74 3.43
N ASP A 214 2.82 3.45 4.73
CA ASP A 214 3.80 2.48 5.22
C ASP A 214 3.48 1.05 4.69
N LEU A 215 2.21 0.65 4.63
CA LEU A 215 1.77 -0.61 4.02
C LEU A 215 2.19 -0.67 2.54
N LEU A 216 1.89 0.37 1.77
CA LEU A 216 2.24 0.46 0.34
C LEU A 216 3.76 0.40 0.11
N ASN A 217 4.54 1.09 0.92
CA ASN A 217 6.00 1.11 0.82
C ASN A 217 6.62 -0.27 1.10
N GLY A 218 6.09 -1.03 2.07
CA GLY A 218 6.50 -2.41 2.31
C GLY A 218 6.18 -3.33 1.10
N ILE A 219 4.97 -3.23 0.55
CA ILE A 219 4.55 -3.94 -0.66
C ILE A 219 5.48 -3.61 -1.84
N PHE A 220 5.76 -2.34 -2.07
CA PHE A 220 6.58 -1.89 -3.19
C PHE A 220 8.03 -2.34 -3.08
N THR A 221 8.60 -2.25 -1.88
CA THR A 221 9.97 -2.73 -1.61
C THR A 221 10.10 -4.21 -1.95
N PHE A 222 9.13 -5.03 -1.57
CA PHE A 222 9.09 -6.44 -1.93
C PHE A 222 8.99 -6.65 -3.45
N ILE A 223 8.07 -5.95 -4.12
CA ILE A 223 7.86 -6.10 -5.57
C ILE A 223 9.10 -5.64 -6.37
N LYS A 224 9.73 -4.53 -5.96
CA LYS A 224 10.90 -3.97 -6.65
C LYS A 224 12.17 -4.80 -6.45
N SER A 225 12.35 -5.37 -5.28
CA SER A 225 13.53 -6.20 -4.97
C SER A 225 13.53 -7.52 -5.73
N GLY A 226 12.36 -8.00 -6.17
CA GLY A 226 12.18 -9.31 -6.80
C GLY A 226 12.60 -10.45 -5.88
N SER A 227 12.86 -10.19 -4.62
CA SER A 227 13.44 -11.11 -3.67
C SER A 227 12.39 -12.10 -3.18
N ILE A 228 12.37 -13.25 -3.83
CA ILE A 228 11.69 -14.47 -3.32
C ILE A 228 12.60 -15.19 -2.31
N LYS A 229 13.80 -14.68 -2.04
CA LYS A 229 14.87 -15.46 -1.37
C LYS A 229 15.00 -15.21 0.13
N ASP A 230 14.38 -14.17 0.70
CA ASP A 230 14.66 -13.74 2.08
C ASP A 230 13.39 -13.54 2.95
N LEU A 231 12.36 -14.38 2.75
CA LEU A 231 11.25 -14.52 3.70
C LEU A 231 11.07 -15.97 4.10
#